data_a809343227102b525f5fd8b2814763e4
#
_entry.id   a809343227102b525f5fd8b2814763e4
#
_cell.length_a   1.000
_cell.length_b   1.000
_cell.length_c   1.000
_cell.angle_alpha   90.00
_cell.angle_beta   90.00
_cell.angle_gamma   90.00
#
_symmetry.space_group_name_H-M   'P 1'
#
loop_
_entity.id
_entity.type
_entity.pdbx_description
1 polymer ?
#
loop_
_entity_poly.entity_id
_entity_poly.type
_entity_poly.pdbx_seq_one_letter_code
_entity_poly.pdbx_strand_id
1 'polypeptide(L)' 'MQANLTYHTPTVESISELVHAFYADVRQDALLGPVFDDALNGQWDGHLHRLVDFWSTVLLGS' A
#
# COMPACT_ATOMS: atom_id res chain seq x y z
N MET A 1 -5.08 -20.77 15.91
CA MET A 1 -5.40 -20.22 15.69
C MET A 1 -5.41 -19.34 14.85
N GLN A 2 -5.19 -19.23 14.41
CA GLN A 2 -5.20 -18.33 13.77
C GLN A 2 -6.31 -17.60 13.43
N ALA A 3 -7.24 -17.75 13.90
CA ALA A 3 -8.45 -16.97 13.88
C ALA A 3 -8.22 -15.50 14.12
N ASN A 4 -7.28 -15.19 14.97
CA ASN A 4 -7.03 -13.76 15.26
C ASN A 4 -6.54 -12.99 14.06
N LEU A 5 -5.99 -13.65 13.08
CA LEU A 5 -5.64 -12.96 11.83
C LEU A 5 -6.87 -12.50 11.09
N THR A 6 -7.94 -13.31 11.18
CA THR A 6 -9.19 -12.99 10.51
C THR A 6 -9.86 -11.77 11.13
N TYR A 7 -9.68 -11.59 12.40
CA TYR A 7 -10.36 -10.51 13.13
C TYR A 7 -9.48 -9.32 13.40
N HIS A 8 -8.35 -9.26 12.74
CA HIS A 8 -7.46 -8.14 12.91
C HIS A 8 -8.11 -6.86 12.42
N THR A 9 -8.23 -5.89 13.30
CA THR A 9 -8.81 -4.61 12.94
C THR A 9 -7.82 -3.78 12.13
N PRO A 10 -8.22 -3.22 10.99
CA PRO A 10 -7.32 -2.37 10.23
C PRO A 10 -6.89 -1.16 11.02
N THR A 11 -5.62 -0.83 10.92
CA THR A 11 -5.05 0.38 11.52
C THR A 11 -4.24 1.08 10.45
N VAL A 12 -3.90 2.34 10.70
CA VAL A 12 -3.03 3.06 9.77
C VAL A 12 -1.73 2.29 9.56
N GLU A 13 -1.20 1.71 10.64
CA GLU A 13 0.03 0.94 10.56
C GLU A 13 -0.12 -0.30 9.68
N SER A 14 -1.20 -1.06 9.88
CA SER A 14 -1.40 -2.26 9.08
C SER A 14 -1.69 -1.93 7.63
N ILE A 15 -2.40 -0.85 7.37
CA ILE A 15 -2.67 -0.39 6.02
C ILE A 15 -1.36 0.04 5.35
N SER A 16 -0.53 0.75 6.08
CA SER A 16 0.77 1.17 5.57
C SER A 16 1.63 -0.03 5.20
N GLU A 17 1.69 -1.03 6.06
CA GLU A 17 2.46 -2.24 5.78
C GLU A 17 1.96 -2.95 4.54
N LEU A 18 0.64 -3.05 4.41
CA LEU A 18 0.05 -3.72 3.25
C LEU A 18 0.35 -2.96 1.96
N VAL A 19 0.20 -1.65 1.99
CA VAL A 19 0.47 -0.81 0.81
C VAL A 19 1.93 -0.95 0.40
N HIS A 20 2.84 -0.85 1.37
CA HIS A 20 4.27 -0.93 1.05
C HIS A 20 4.65 -2.30 0.52
N ALA A 21 4.09 -3.37 1.11
CA ALA A 21 4.41 -4.72 0.67
C ALA A 21 3.89 -4.96 -0.75
N PHE A 22 2.67 -4.52 -1.03
CA PHE A 22 2.09 -4.70 -2.35
C PHE A 22 2.91 -3.96 -3.41
N TYR A 23 3.25 -2.72 -3.14
CA TYR A 23 3.97 -1.92 -4.13
C TYR A 23 5.45 -2.28 -4.22
N ALA A 24 6.01 -2.89 -3.19
CA ALA A 24 7.34 -3.46 -3.31
C ALA A 24 7.35 -4.54 -4.39
N ASP A 25 6.30 -5.38 -4.41
CA ASP A 25 6.16 -6.38 -5.45
C ASP A 25 5.96 -5.75 -6.83
N VAL A 26 5.13 -4.72 -6.90
CA VAL A 26 4.90 -4.01 -8.16
C VAL A 26 6.19 -3.44 -8.72
N ARG A 27 7.00 -2.83 -7.86
CA ARG A 27 8.26 -2.23 -8.31
C ARG A 27 9.24 -3.24 -8.88
N GLN A 28 9.16 -4.47 -8.40
CA GLN A 28 10.04 -5.54 -8.87
C GLN A 28 9.47 -6.29 -10.07
N ASP A 29 8.23 -6.03 -10.41
CA ASP A 29 7.60 -6.66 -11.57
C ASP A 29 8.22 -6.10 -12.86
N ALA A 30 8.59 -7.00 -13.77
CA ALA A 30 9.30 -6.62 -14.99
C ALA A 30 8.45 -5.74 -15.91
N LEU A 31 7.14 -5.87 -15.83
CA LEU A 31 6.24 -5.08 -16.67
C LEU A 31 5.69 -3.88 -15.94
N LEU A 32 5.22 -4.08 -14.70
CA LEU A 32 4.53 -3.03 -13.97
C LEU A 32 5.48 -2.04 -13.34
N GLY A 33 6.64 -2.50 -12.88
CA GLY A 33 7.60 -1.62 -12.24
C GLY A 33 7.98 -0.42 -13.11
N PRO A 34 8.46 -0.68 -14.34
CA PRO A 34 8.81 0.44 -15.23
C PRO A 34 7.65 1.34 -15.59
N VAL A 35 6.45 0.76 -15.77
CA VAL A 35 5.26 1.55 -16.10
C VAL A 35 4.93 2.51 -14.96
N PHE A 36 4.91 1.99 -13.74
CA PHE A 36 4.61 2.81 -12.57
C PHE A 36 5.72 3.83 -12.31
N ASP A 37 6.96 3.39 -12.45
CA ASP A 37 8.09 4.29 -12.22
C ASP A 37 8.05 5.49 -13.16
N ASP A 38 7.71 5.24 -14.41
CA ASP A 38 7.58 6.30 -15.40
C ASP A 38 6.39 7.19 -15.08
N ALA A 39 5.25 6.60 -14.75
CA ALA A 39 4.03 7.36 -14.45
C ALA A 39 4.20 8.22 -13.19
N LEU A 40 4.94 7.72 -12.21
CA LEU A 40 5.15 8.42 -10.96
C LEU A 40 6.39 9.32 -10.99
N ASN A 41 7.13 9.25 -12.07
CA ASN A 41 8.36 10.04 -12.21
C ASN A 41 9.32 9.78 -11.06
N GLY A 42 9.38 8.51 -10.60
CA GLY A 42 10.26 8.10 -9.53
C GLY A 42 9.80 8.50 -8.13
N GLN A 43 8.63 9.08 -8.00
CA GLN A 43 8.16 9.59 -6.71
C GLN A 43 7.29 8.57 -5.98
N TRP A 44 7.88 7.42 -5.71
CA TRP A 44 7.16 6.34 -5.05
C TRP A 44 6.75 6.68 -3.63
N ASP A 45 7.62 7.32 -2.86
CA ASP A 45 7.31 7.62 -1.46
C ASP A 45 6.08 8.49 -1.34
N GLY A 46 5.99 9.54 -2.15
CA GLY A 46 4.81 10.40 -2.14
C GLY A 46 3.56 9.67 -2.54
N HIS A 47 3.67 8.79 -3.55
CA HIS A 47 2.53 8.00 -4.01
C HIS A 47 2.04 7.05 -2.92
N LEU A 48 2.96 6.34 -2.30
CA LEU A 48 2.60 5.39 -1.24
C LEU A 48 1.96 6.10 -0.06
N HIS A 49 2.47 7.26 0.29
CA HIS A 49 1.91 8.05 1.37
C HIS A 49 0.45 8.43 1.07
N ARG A 50 0.18 8.84 -0.15
CA ARG A 50 -1.19 9.17 -0.56
C ARG A 50 -2.09 7.97 -0.53
N LEU A 51 -1.59 6.80 -0.89
CA LEU A 51 -2.37 5.58 -0.86
C LEU A 51 -2.71 5.18 0.57
N VAL A 52 -1.77 5.33 1.48
CA VAL A 52 -2.05 5.06 2.90
C VAL A 52 -3.15 5.99 3.40
N ASP A 53 -3.07 7.27 3.07
CA ASP A 53 -4.10 8.24 3.45
C ASP A 53 -5.44 7.86 2.84
N PHE A 54 -5.45 7.54 1.56
CA PHE A 54 -6.68 7.19 0.86
C PHE A 54 -7.34 5.97 1.50
N TRP A 55 -6.59 4.91 1.68
CA TRP A 55 -7.16 3.68 2.21
C TRP A 55 -7.52 3.81 3.69
N SER A 56 -6.78 4.61 4.43
CA SER A 56 -7.13 4.88 5.82
C SER A 56 -8.48 5.59 5.89
N THR A 57 -8.70 6.55 5.01
CA THR A 57 -9.98 7.25 4.97
C THR A 57 -11.12 6.30 4.60
N VAL A 58 -10.90 5.46 3.60
CA VAL A 58 -11.95 4.54 3.14
C VAL A 58 -12.27 3.49 4.20
N LEU A 59 -11.24 2.91 4.81
CA LEU A 59 -11.44 1.76 5.70
C LEU A 59 -11.70 2.16 7.14
N LEU A 60 -11.13 3.28 7.58
CA LEU A 60 -11.25 3.71 8.97
C LEU A 60 -12.22 4.87 9.14
N GLY A 61 -12.65 5.48 8.06
CA GLY A 61 -13.62 6.56 8.13
C GLY A 61 -13.06 7.87 8.64
N SER A 62 -11.79 8.09 8.48
CA SER A 62 -11.19 9.32 9.00
C SER A 62 -10.35 10.08 7.97
#